data_d8a3178fdbcecfd9b03d02fa12676995
#
_entry.id   d8a3178fdbcecfd9b03d02fa12676995
#
_cell.length_a   1.000
_cell.length_b   1.000
_cell.length_c   1.000
_cell.angle_alpha   90.00
_cell.angle_beta   90.00
_cell.angle_gamma   90.00
#
_symmetry.space_group_name_H-M   'P 1'
#
loop_
_entity.id
_entity.type
_entity.pdbx_description
1 polymer ?
#
loop_
_entity_poly.entity_id
_entity_poly.type
_entity_poly.pdbx_seq_one_letter_code
_entity_poly.pdbx_strand_id
1 'polypeptide(L)'
;LEKLAVDAAAHGQGVGRALTAALVADAREAGVEVLTLDARGDNEGALRLYRSLGFTEYGRLPGFVAVGERRYDKVFCMLDLREASG
;
A
#
# COMPACT_ATOMS: atom_id res chain seq x y z
N LEU A 1 19.47 -3.04 -2.66
CA LEU A 1 18.16 -2.88 -2.01
C LEU A 1 17.18 -2.24 -2.95
N GLU A 2 16.15 -2.95 -3.30
CA GLU A 2 15.13 -2.42 -4.17
C GLU A 2 13.84 -2.10 -3.41
N LYS A 3 13.25 -1.00 -3.76
CA LYS A 3 12.04 -0.51 -3.15
C LYS A 3 11.10 -0.01 -4.23
N LEU A 4 9.85 -0.45 -4.17
CA LEU A 4 8.83 -0.02 -5.12
C LEU A 4 7.71 0.66 -4.36
N ALA A 5 7.31 1.83 -4.84
CA ALA A 5 6.21 2.58 -4.27
C ALA A 5 5.09 2.72 -5.30
N VAL A 6 3.86 2.48 -4.89
CA VAL A 6 2.71 2.51 -5.78
C VAL A 6 1.59 3.31 -5.13
N ASP A 7 0.93 4.13 -5.93
CA ASP A 7 -0.28 4.81 -5.50
C ASP A 7 -1.48 3.96 -5.92
N ALA A 8 -2.21 3.47 -4.95
CA ALA A 8 -3.33 2.57 -5.19
C ALA A 8 -4.67 3.24 -4.91
N ALA A 9 -4.78 4.52 -5.14
CA ALA A 9 -5.89 5.33 -4.65
C ALA A 9 -7.26 5.04 -5.27
N ALA A 10 -7.38 4.30 -6.31
CA ALA A 10 -8.65 4.26 -7.05
C ALA A 10 -9.17 2.87 -7.39
N HIS A 11 -9.01 1.90 -6.54
CA HIS A 11 -9.44 0.54 -6.86
C HIS A 11 -10.71 0.14 -6.15
N GLY A 12 -11.59 -0.54 -6.88
CA GLY A 12 -12.71 -1.26 -6.28
C GLY A 12 -12.17 -2.44 -5.48
N GLN A 13 -12.90 -2.87 -4.46
CA GLN A 13 -12.35 -3.80 -3.48
C GLN A 13 -11.92 -5.16 -4.05
N GLY A 14 -12.75 -5.78 -4.87
CA GLY A 14 -12.39 -7.09 -5.42
C GLY A 14 -11.22 -7.01 -6.40
N VAL A 15 -11.28 -6.01 -7.26
CA VAL A 15 -10.23 -5.77 -8.25
C VAL A 15 -8.94 -5.34 -7.55
N GLY A 16 -9.08 -4.49 -6.54
CA GLY A 16 -7.93 -4.03 -5.78
C GLY A 16 -7.16 -5.15 -5.11
N ARG A 17 -7.87 -6.13 -4.55
CA ARG A 17 -7.20 -7.27 -3.92
C ARG A 17 -6.42 -8.09 -4.93
N ALA A 18 -7.01 -8.39 -6.07
CA ALA A 18 -6.34 -9.18 -7.10
C ALA A 18 -5.12 -8.45 -7.65
N LEU A 19 -5.25 -7.16 -7.92
CA LEU A 19 -4.14 -6.36 -8.43
C LEU A 19 -3.03 -6.23 -7.41
N THR A 20 -3.37 -6.00 -6.16
CA THR A 20 -2.36 -5.83 -5.11
C THR A 20 -1.64 -7.16 -4.85
N ALA A 21 -2.38 -8.26 -4.83
CA ALA A 21 -1.76 -9.58 -4.65
C ALA A 21 -0.81 -9.91 -5.81
N ALA A 22 -1.21 -9.59 -7.04
CA ALA A 22 -0.36 -9.80 -8.21
C ALA A 22 0.89 -8.92 -8.13
N LEU A 23 0.73 -7.68 -7.70
CA LEU A 23 1.85 -6.76 -7.53
C LEU A 23 2.86 -7.29 -6.51
N VAL A 24 2.37 -7.83 -5.39
CA VAL A 24 3.23 -8.42 -4.37
C VAL A 24 4.01 -9.60 -4.94
N ALA A 25 3.32 -10.48 -5.69
CA ALA A 25 3.96 -11.64 -6.29
C ALA A 25 5.04 -11.21 -7.31
N ASP A 26 4.71 -10.25 -8.16
CA ASP A 26 5.65 -9.76 -9.16
C ASP A 26 6.85 -9.09 -8.52
N ALA A 27 6.62 -8.29 -7.48
CA ALA A 27 7.70 -7.62 -6.77
C ALA A 27 8.65 -8.64 -6.12
N ARG A 28 8.08 -9.68 -5.54
CA ARG A 28 8.87 -10.74 -4.91
C ARG A 28 9.75 -11.44 -5.94
N GLU A 29 9.17 -11.78 -7.10
CA GLU A 29 9.93 -12.41 -8.18
C GLU A 29 11.01 -11.51 -8.73
N ALA A 30 10.77 -10.22 -8.76
CA ALA A 30 11.73 -9.25 -9.29
C ALA A 30 12.86 -8.94 -8.30
N GLY A 31 12.83 -9.49 -7.10
CA GLY A 31 13.86 -9.24 -6.11
C GLY A 31 13.68 -7.95 -5.33
N VAL A 32 12.49 -7.38 -5.37
CA VAL A 32 12.19 -6.18 -4.56
C VAL A 32 12.18 -6.57 -3.09
N GLU A 33 12.90 -5.84 -2.27
CA GLU A 33 13.00 -6.16 -0.85
C GLU A 33 11.90 -5.54 -0.02
N VAL A 34 11.47 -4.35 -0.38
CA VAL A 34 10.41 -3.65 0.35
C VAL A 34 9.43 -3.04 -0.64
N LEU A 35 8.17 -3.36 -0.48
CA LEU A 35 7.10 -2.80 -1.29
C LEU A 35 6.32 -1.80 -0.46
N THR A 36 6.11 -0.60 -0.98
CA THR A 36 5.35 0.41 -0.27
C THR A 36 4.12 0.80 -1.07
N LEU A 37 3.04 1.00 -0.36
CA LEU A 37 1.78 1.46 -0.93
C LEU A 37 1.26 2.61 -0.09
N ASP A 38 0.48 3.48 -0.70
CA ASP A 38 -0.17 4.52 0.08
C ASP A 38 -1.66 4.58 -0.27
N ALA A 39 -2.41 5.18 0.62
CA ALA A 39 -3.83 5.36 0.43
C ALA A 39 -4.29 6.58 1.21
N ARG A 40 -5.41 7.14 0.77
CA ARG A 40 -6.05 8.22 1.50
C ARG A 40 -6.58 7.67 2.83
N GLY A 41 -6.46 8.45 3.89
CA GLY A 41 -6.79 7.97 5.24
C GLY A 41 -8.25 7.58 5.44
N ASP A 42 -9.14 8.11 4.60
CA ASP A 42 -10.56 7.74 4.66
C ASP A 42 -10.88 6.51 3.80
N ASN A 43 -9.90 5.99 3.09
CA ASN A 43 -10.10 4.79 2.28
C ASN A 43 -9.87 3.55 3.13
N GLU A 44 -10.84 3.25 3.99
CA GLU A 44 -10.73 2.14 4.92
C GLU A 44 -10.65 0.79 4.23
N GLY A 45 -11.30 0.68 3.07
CA GLY A 45 -11.25 -0.55 2.28
C GLY A 45 -9.83 -0.88 1.84
N ALA A 46 -9.11 0.12 1.32
CA ALA A 46 -7.73 -0.09 0.89
C ALA A 46 -6.82 -0.41 2.07
N LEU A 47 -6.97 0.33 3.16
CA LEU A 47 -6.14 0.10 4.34
C LEU A 47 -6.36 -1.27 4.94
N ARG A 48 -7.62 -1.71 4.97
CA ARG A 48 -7.95 -3.06 5.46
C ARG A 48 -7.36 -4.14 4.55
N LEU A 49 -7.45 -3.90 3.23
CA LEU A 49 -6.88 -4.80 2.24
C LEU A 49 -5.37 -4.95 2.43
N TYR A 50 -4.67 -3.84 2.54
CA TYR A 50 -3.22 -3.88 2.70
C TYR A 50 -2.84 -4.62 3.99
N ARG A 51 -3.56 -4.33 5.07
CA ARG A 51 -3.32 -5.00 6.34
C ARG A 51 -3.54 -6.51 6.22
N SER A 52 -4.58 -6.92 5.50
CA SER A 52 -4.87 -8.34 5.30
C SER A 52 -3.81 -9.05 4.46
N LEU A 53 -3.06 -8.31 3.66
CA LEU A 53 -1.96 -8.86 2.86
C LEU A 53 -0.61 -8.78 3.56
N GLY A 54 -0.60 -8.31 4.79
CA GLY A 54 0.60 -8.27 5.60
C GLY A 54 1.32 -6.93 5.64
N PHE A 55 0.76 -5.91 5.01
CA PHE A 55 1.36 -4.57 5.06
C PHE A 55 1.21 -3.96 6.45
N THR A 56 2.21 -3.18 6.84
CA THR A 56 2.17 -2.41 8.08
C THR A 56 2.19 -0.92 7.75
N GLU A 57 1.42 -0.15 8.49
CA GLU A 57 1.43 1.29 8.36
C GLU A 57 2.70 1.83 9.02
N TYR A 58 3.46 2.65 8.29
CA TYR A 58 4.69 3.22 8.84
C TYR A 58 4.69 4.75 8.86
N GLY A 59 3.67 5.39 8.33
CA GLY A 59 3.62 6.85 8.35
C GLY A 59 2.26 7.38 7.93
N ARG A 60 2.00 8.60 8.34
CA ARG A 60 0.76 9.29 8.01
C ARG A 60 1.06 10.78 7.88
N LEU A 61 0.60 11.39 6.80
CA LEU A 61 0.71 12.83 6.60
C LEU A 61 -0.69 13.44 6.72
N PRO A 62 -0.99 14.11 7.83
CA PRO A 62 -2.31 14.69 8.04
C PRO A 62 -2.61 15.79 7.03
N GLY A 63 -3.82 15.76 6.46
CA GLY A 63 -4.28 16.79 5.55
C GLY A 63 -3.47 16.94 4.27
N PHE A 64 -2.73 15.93 3.87
CA PHE A 64 -1.81 16.02 2.74
C PHE A 64 -2.52 16.00 1.38
N VAL A 65 -3.65 15.30 1.29
CA VAL A 65 -4.39 15.16 0.03
C VAL A 65 -5.53 16.16 0.00
N ALA A 66 -5.51 17.08 -0.95
CA ALA A 66 -6.57 18.08 -1.10
C ALA A 66 -7.50 17.66 -2.23
N VAL A 67 -8.79 17.59 -1.94
CA VAL A 67 -9.82 17.29 -2.92
C VAL A 67 -10.93 18.32 -2.74
N GLY A 68 -11.00 19.29 -3.63
CA GLY A 68 -11.90 20.41 -3.48
C GLY A 68 -11.56 21.20 -2.22
N GLU A 69 -12.54 21.37 -1.35
CA GLU A 69 -12.34 22.08 -0.08
C GLU A 69 -11.99 21.15 1.08
N ARG A 70 -11.93 19.86 0.81
CA ARG A 70 -11.65 18.87 1.84
C ARG A 70 -10.19 18.43 1.80
N ARG A 71 -9.70 18.06 2.97
CA ARG A 71 -8.36 17.51 3.08
C ARG A 71 -8.42 16.17 3.76
N TYR A 72 -7.56 15.28 3.31
CA TYR A 72 -7.50 13.92 3.82
C TYR A 72 -6.05 13.59 4.16
N ASP A 73 -5.89 12.68 5.09
CA ASP A 73 -4.56 12.18 5.42
C ASP A 73 -4.06 11.27 4.31
N LYS A 74 -2.76 11.15 4.19
CA LYS A 74 -2.14 10.15 3.35
C LYS A 74 -1.46 9.14 4.27
N VAL A 75 -1.78 7.88 4.09
CA VAL A 75 -1.28 6.79 4.93
C VAL A 75 -0.33 5.94 4.12
N PHE A 76 0.83 5.66 4.69
CA PHE A 76 1.89 4.89 4.02
C PHE A 76 2.02 3.53 4.67
N CYS A 77 2.01 2.50 3.84
CA CYS A 77 2.10 1.12 4.29
C CYS A 77 3.27 0.42 3.60
N MET A 78 3.87 -0.53 4.28
CA MET A 78 4.99 -1.28 3.72
C MET A 78 4.83 -2.77 3.95
N LEU A 79 5.40 -3.53 3.04
CA LEU A 79 5.52 -4.98 3.18
C LEU A 79 6.98 -5.35 2.93
N ASP A 80 7.59 -6.00 3.89
CA ASP A 80 8.95 -6.48 3.76
C ASP A 80 8.91 -7.83 3.06
N LEU A 81 9.47 -7.88 1.86
CA LEU A 81 9.47 -9.08 1.03
C LEU A 81 10.72 -9.92 1.21
N ARG A 82 11.64 -9.49 2.05
CA ARG A 82 12.82 -10.28 2.32
C ARG A 82 12.41 -11.54 3.07
N GLU A 83 12.94 -12.65 2.63
CA GLU A 83 12.69 -13.89 3.32
C GLU A 83 13.10 -13.70 4.77
N ALA A 84 12.17 -13.93 5.65
CA ALA A 84 12.54 -14.07 7.02
C ALA A 84 13.43 -15.30 7.03
N SER A 85 14.68 -15.11 6.90
CA SER A 85 15.55 -16.22 6.88
C SER A 85 15.46 -16.89 8.21
N GLY A 86 14.41 -17.36 8.19
CA GLY A 86 14.28 -18.20 9.38
C GLY A 86 15.45 -18.78 9.27
#